data_3c4153fa87405b9b7f1c72abaccb1a41
#
_entry.id   3c4153fa87405b9b7f1c72abaccb1a41
#
_cell.length_a   1.000
_cell.length_b   1.000
_cell.length_c   1.000
_cell.angle_alpha   90.00
_cell.angle_beta   90.00
_cell.angle_gamma   90.00
#
_symmetry.space_group_name_H-M   'P 1'
#
loop_
_entity.id
_entity.type
_entity.pdbx_description
1 polymer ?
#
loop_
_entity_poly.entity_id
_entity_poly.type
_entity_poly.pdbx_seq_one_letter_code
_entity_poly.pdbx_strand_id
1 'polypeptide(L)'
;MVKLHLGCGKRDFGPEWVHIDQADFPHIRYKDVTRLPYVDSEVDLIYCSHLIAYFDREQIKPILKEWRRVLKRKGVLRIATPDWNVLRRMKDPMLGPLYGKMSEPPIYHKTVYDLSGLRSVLNESGFKNVKRYNHTMTDHAQFDDHSAAYHNVVLISLNVECHV
;
A
#
# COMPACT_ATOMS: atom_id res chain seq x y z
N MET A 1 2.74 5.11 -19.67
CA MET A 1 2.55 4.20 -18.50
C MET A 1 1.75 4.96 -17.45
N VAL A 2 0.61 4.40 -17.00
CA VAL A 2 -0.23 5.01 -15.96
C VAL A 2 0.17 4.40 -14.61
N LYS A 3 0.71 5.23 -13.71
CA LYS A 3 1.15 4.83 -12.37
C LYS A 3 0.30 5.54 -11.31
N LEU A 4 -0.28 4.80 -10.39
CA LEU A 4 -1.08 5.36 -9.28
C LEU A 4 -0.34 5.20 -7.96
N HIS A 5 -0.27 6.29 -7.18
CA HIS A 5 0.20 6.28 -5.80
C HIS A 5 -1.00 6.51 -4.87
N LEU A 6 -1.46 5.44 -4.24
CA LEU A 6 -2.64 5.46 -3.38
C LEU A 6 -2.25 5.65 -1.91
N GLY A 7 -2.98 6.52 -1.20
CA GLY A 7 -2.66 6.84 0.18
C GLY A 7 -1.32 7.57 0.33
N CYS A 8 -1.02 8.46 -0.62
CA CYS A 8 0.28 9.13 -0.72
C CYS A 8 0.54 10.13 0.42
N GLY A 9 -0.52 10.68 1.03
CA GLY A 9 -0.39 11.74 2.02
C GLY A 9 0.39 12.93 1.45
N LYS A 10 1.38 13.40 2.19
CA LYS A 10 2.25 14.52 1.78
C LYS A 10 3.33 14.17 0.74
N ARG A 11 3.41 12.91 0.31
CA ARG A 11 4.49 12.43 -0.56
C ARG A 11 4.12 12.62 -2.03
N ASP A 12 4.92 13.44 -2.71
CA ASP A 12 4.83 13.67 -4.14
C ASP A 12 5.94 12.88 -4.87
N PHE A 13 5.56 11.92 -5.70
CA PHE A 13 6.47 11.12 -6.54
C PHE A 13 6.68 11.74 -7.93
N GLY A 14 6.26 12.99 -8.09
CA GLY A 14 6.43 13.75 -9.33
C GLY A 14 5.37 13.46 -10.39
N PRO A 15 5.51 14.11 -11.56
CA PRO A 15 4.45 14.19 -12.58
C PRO A 15 4.15 12.88 -13.30
N GLU A 16 5.00 11.87 -13.17
CA GLU A 16 4.76 10.55 -13.75
C GLU A 16 3.77 9.70 -12.96
N TRP A 17 3.39 10.17 -11.76
CA TRP A 17 2.47 9.49 -10.86
C TRP A 17 1.16 10.26 -10.71
N VAL A 18 0.07 9.52 -10.63
CA VAL A 18 -1.21 10.09 -10.22
C VAL A 18 -1.41 9.78 -8.75
N HIS A 19 -1.48 10.84 -7.95
CA HIS A 19 -1.60 10.76 -6.51
C HIS A 19 -3.07 10.77 -6.09
N ILE A 20 -3.45 9.81 -5.24
CA ILE A 20 -4.83 9.65 -4.75
C ILE A 20 -4.79 9.49 -3.23
N ASP A 21 -5.42 10.43 -2.51
CA ASP A 21 -5.47 10.44 -1.04
C ASP A 21 -6.62 11.34 -0.57
N GLN A 22 -7.15 11.09 0.62
CA GLN A 22 -8.18 11.95 1.23
C GLN A 22 -7.64 13.30 1.71
N ALA A 23 -6.32 13.39 1.96
CA ALA A 23 -5.64 14.60 2.42
C ALA A 23 -5.76 15.74 1.40
N ASP A 24 -5.43 16.96 1.83
CA ASP A 24 -5.49 18.15 0.99
C ASP A 24 -4.09 18.69 0.71
N PHE A 25 -3.41 18.07 -0.28
CA PHE A 25 -2.10 18.50 -0.77
C PHE A 25 -2.18 18.83 -2.25
N PRO A 26 -1.37 19.78 -2.77
CA PRO A 26 -1.46 20.26 -4.15
C PRO A 26 -1.25 19.19 -5.22
N HIS A 27 -0.49 18.12 -4.94
CA HIS A 27 -0.20 17.03 -5.88
C HIS A 27 -1.32 15.99 -5.96
N ILE A 28 -2.29 16.00 -5.04
CA ILE A 28 -3.37 15.01 -5.02
C ILE A 28 -4.42 15.34 -6.07
N ARG A 29 -4.62 14.38 -6.98
CA ARG A 29 -5.56 14.55 -8.09
C ARG A 29 -6.96 14.03 -7.78
N TYR A 30 -7.07 12.95 -7.01
CA TYR A 30 -8.36 12.34 -6.62
C TYR A 30 -8.36 12.00 -5.14
N LYS A 31 -9.55 11.94 -4.53
CA LYS A 31 -9.70 11.79 -3.08
C LYS A 31 -10.12 10.39 -2.63
N ASP A 32 -10.58 9.53 -3.52
CA ASP A 32 -11.13 8.21 -3.18
C ASP A 32 -10.26 7.08 -3.73
N VAL A 33 -9.60 6.35 -2.83
CA VAL A 33 -8.80 5.17 -3.16
C VAL A 33 -9.64 3.90 -3.30
N THR A 34 -10.92 3.94 -2.90
CA THR A 34 -11.83 2.79 -2.93
C THR A 34 -12.57 2.65 -4.25
N ARG A 35 -12.66 3.75 -5.02
CA ARG A 35 -13.25 3.81 -6.35
C ARG A 35 -12.39 4.67 -7.26
N LEU A 36 -11.67 4.02 -8.16
CA LEU A 36 -10.69 4.68 -9.01
C LEU A 36 -11.33 5.20 -10.31
N PRO A 37 -11.04 6.44 -10.73
CA PRO A 37 -11.63 7.06 -11.91
C PRO A 37 -10.96 6.59 -13.21
N TYR A 38 -10.83 5.28 -13.37
CA TYR A 38 -10.21 4.61 -14.51
C TYR A 38 -11.12 3.51 -15.05
N VAL A 39 -11.07 3.27 -16.34
CA VAL A 39 -11.73 2.15 -16.96
C VAL A 39 -10.98 0.83 -16.70
N ASP A 40 -11.60 -0.30 -17.02
CA ASP A 40 -10.98 -1.60 -16.85
C ASP A 40 -9.67 -1.70 -17.65
N SER A 41 -8.64 -2.26 -17.05
CA SER A 41 -7.35 -2.54 -17.70
C SER A 41 -6.64 -1.30 -18.28
N GLU A 42 -6.69 -0.18 -17.60
CA GLU A 42 -6.05 1.08 -18.03
C GLU A 42 -4.71 1.35 -17.32
N VAL A 43 -4.55 0.87 -16.08
CA VAL A 43 -3.44 1.20 -15.19
C VAL A 43 -2.31 0.17 -15.30
N ASP A 44 -1.07 0.63 -15.36
CA ASP A 44 0.10 -0.24 -15.44
C ASP A 44 0.65 -0.64 -14.06
N LEU A 45 0.63 0.29 -13.11
CA LEU A 45 1.16 0.10 -11.76
C LEU A 45 0.29 0.82 -10.73
N ILE A 46 -0.06 0.10 -9.67
CA ILE A 46 -0.59 0.69 -8.44
C ILE A 46 0.45 0.47 -7.34
N TYR A 47 0.77 1.54 -6.63
CA TYR A 47 1.62 1.52 -5.45
C TYR A 47 0.88 2.11 -4.25
N CYS A 48 1.00 1.48 -3.08
CA CYS A 48 0.56 2.05 -1.81
C CYS A 48 1.50 1.67 -0.67
N SER A 49 1.72 2.64 0.22
CA SER A 49 2.58 2.46 1.39
C SER A 49 1.81 2.75 2.66
N HIS A 50 1.67 1.75 3.53
CA HIS A 50 0.97 1.78 4.82
C HIS A 50 -0.49 2.24 4.73
N LEU A 51 -1.15 1.99 3.60
CA LEU A 51 -2.56 2.32 3.36
C LEU A 51 -3.50 1.18 3.74
N ILE A 52 -3.18 -0.07 3.33
CA ILE A 52 -4.14 -1.18 3.43
C ILE A 52 -4.54 -1.54 4.86
N ALA A 53 -3.70 -1.22 5.83
CA ALA A 53 -3.97 -1.47 7.24
C ALA A 53 -5.13 -0.61 7.82
N TYR A 54 -5.49 0.48 7.16
CA TYR A 54 -6.62 1.34 7.55
C TYR A 54 -7.99 0.77 7.16
N PHE A 55 -8.04 -0.27 6.32
CA PHE A 55 -9.28 -0.96 5.97
C PHE A 55 -9.48 -2.20 6.84
N ASP A 56 -10.73 -2.47 7.21
CA ASP A 56 -11.08 -3.70 7.91
C ASP A 56 -11.19 -4.89 6.94
N ARG A 57 -11.44 -6.07 7.49
CA ARG A 57 -11.49 -7.33 6.74
C ARG A 57 -12.58 -7.38 5.68
N GLU A 58 -13.68 -6.67 5.89
CA GLU A 58 -14.80 -6.62 4.95
C GLU A 58 -14.54 -5.57 3.86
N GLN A 59 -13.93 -4.43 4.23
CA GLN A 59 -13.63 -3.34 3.32
C GLN A 59 -12.53 -3.67 2.32
N ILE A 60 -11.47 -4.39 2.75
CA ILE A 60 -10.29 -4.57 1.91
C ILE A 60 -10.54 -5.40 0.65
N LYS A 61 -11.40 -6.41 0.70
CA LYS A 61 -11.66 -7.29 -0.46
C LYS A 61 -12.31 -6.56 -1.63
N PRO A 62 -13.41 -5.80 -1.47
CA PRO A 62 -13.97 -5.02 -2.58
C PRO A 62 -12.99 -3.95 -3.11
N ILE A 63 -12.18 -3.34 -2.25
CA ILE A 63 -11.17 -2.35 -2.64
C ILE A 63 -10.10 -3.01 -3.52
N LEU A 64 -9.56 -4.16 -3.13
CA LEU A 64 -8.58 -4.88 -3.94
C LEU A 64 -9.16 -5.36 -5.28
N LYS A 65 -10.43 -5.73 -5.33
CA LYS A 65 -11.12 -6.06 -6.59
C LYS A 65 -11.23 -4.83 -7.50
N GLU A 66 -11.50 -3.66 -6.95
CA GLU A 66 -11.49 -2.40 -7.71
C GLU A 66 -10.09 -2.07 -8.25
N TRP A 67 -9.05 -2.18 -7.43
CA TRP A 67 -7.67 -1.97 -7.88
C TRP A 67 -7.28 -2.97 -8.98
N ARG A 68 -7.71 -4.23 -8.83
CA ARG A 68 -7.51 -5.25 -9.86
C ARG A 68 -8.25 -4.94 -11.16
N ARG A 69 -9.48 -4.41 -11.08
CA ARG A 69 -10.30 -4.02 -12.24
C ARG A 69 -9.57 -3.04 -13.15
N VAL A 70 -8.99 -2.00 -12.56
CA VAL A 70 -8.30 -0.95 -13.33
C VAL A 70 -6.92 -1.36 -13.82
N LEU A 71 -6.27 -2.34 -13.19
CA LEU A 71 -4.97 -2.84 -13.61
C LEU A 71 -5.05 -3.64 -14.90
N LYS A 72 -4.11 -3.39 -15.82
CA LYS A 72 -3.90 -4.19 -17.02
C LYS A 72 -3.59 -5.64 -16.69
N ARG A 73 -3.79 -6.55 -17.64
CA ARG A 73 -3.52 -8.00 -17.50
C ARG A 73 -2.08 -8.33 -17.01
N LYS A 74 -1.12 -7.47 -17.28
CA LYS A 74 0.27 -7.57 -16.78
C LYS A 74 0.59 -6.45 -15.78
N GLY A 75 -0.44 -5.75 -15.32
CA GLY A 75 -0.30 -4.67 -14.35
C GLY A 75 0.19 -5.19 -13.00
N VAL A 76 0.86 -4.33 -12.29
CA VAL A 76 1.52 -4.65 -11.02
C VAL A 76 0.83 -3.90 -9.89
N LEU A 77 0.55 -4.60 -8.81
CA LEU A 77 0.21 -4.00 -7.52
C LEU A 77 1.41 -4.18 -6.58
N ARG A 78 1.95 -3.08 -6.05
CA ARG A 78 2.97 -3.06 -5.00
C ARG A 78 2.41 -2.47 -3.72
N ILE A 79 2.63 -3.17 -2.63
CA ILE A 79 2.13 -2.81 -1.30
C ILE A 79 3.29 -2.83 -0.32
N ALA A 80 3.46 -1.75 0.45
CA ALA A 80 4.20 -1.75 1.69
C ALA A 80 3.22 -1.65 2.86
N THR A 81 3.41 -2.44 3.92
CA THR A 81 2.58 -2.42 5.13
C THR A 81 3.43 -2.85 6.33
N PRO A 82 3.08 -2.49 7.57
CA PRO A 82 3.80 -3.02 8.73
C PRO A 82 3.83 -4.55 8.73
N ASP A 83 5.00 -5.16 8.94
CA ASP A 83 5.17 -6.61 8.98
C ASP A 83 4.88 -7.14 10.38
N TRP A 84 3.71 -7.77 10.56
CA TRP A 84 3.33 -8.36 11.85
C TRP A 84 4.34 -9.39 12.37
N ASN A 85 4.96 -10.18 11.49
CA ASN A 85 5.97 -11.16 11.89
C ASN A 85 7.24 -10.51 12.45
N VAL A 86 7.54 -9.29 12.07
CA VAL A 86 8.64 -8.51 12.62
C VAL A 86 8.19 -7.82 13.90
N LEU A 87 7.10 -7.06 13.87
CA LEU A 87 6.62 -6.26 15.00
C LEU A 87 6.37 -7.08 16.26
N ARG A 88 5.74 -8.26 16.16
CA ARG A 88 5.44 -9.13 17.30
C ARG A 88 6.67 -9.73 18.00
N ARG A 89 7.86 -9.64 17.39
CA ARG A 89 9.12 -10.14 17.94
C ARG A 89 9.97 -9.03 18.58
N MET A 90 9.57 -7.80 18.45
CA MET A 90 10.28 -6.68 19.05
C MET A 90 10.05 -6.63 20.55
N LYS A 91 11.11 -6.30 21.31
CA LYS A 91 11.03 -6.20 22.77
C LYS A 91 10.19 -5.01 23.22
N ASP A 92 10.33 -3.89 22.48
CA ASP A 92 9.57 -2.67 22.74
C ASP A 92 8.35 -2.62 21.82
N PRO A 93 7.15 -2.34 22.35
CA PRO A 93 5.97 -2.26 21.53
C PRO A 93 6.05 -1.09 20.54
N MET A 94 6.08 -1.41 19.26
CA MET A 94 6.07 -0.44 18.17
C MET A 94 4.66 0.09 17.94
N LEU A 95 4.17 0.94 18.85
CA LEU A 95 2.77 1.41 18.82
C LEU A 95 2.43 2.18 17.55
N GLY A 96 3.33 3.03 17.06
CA GLY A 96 3.11 3.78 15.82
C GLY A 96 2.88 2.87 14.60
N PRO A 97 3.79 1.97 14.23
CA PRO A 97 3.57 1.01 13.16
C PRO A 97 2.36 0.10 13.37
N LEU A 98 2.04 -0.26 14.62
CA LEU A 98 0.91 -1.12 14.94
C LEU A 98 -0.44 -0.40 14.83
N TYR A 99 -0.55 0.79 15.40
CA TYR A 99 -1.81 1.52 15.47
C TYR A 99 -1.99 2.60 14.40
N GLY A 100 -0.95 2.91 13.64
CA GLY A 100 -1.00 3.96 12.63
C GLY A 100 -0.76 5.35 13.19
N LYS A 101 -1.17 6.34 12.44
CA LYS A 101 -0.96 7.74 12.79
C LYS A 101 -1.99 8.21 13.81
N MET A 102 -1.53 8.53 15.00
CA MET A 102 -2.34 9.21 16.02
C MET A 102 -2.37 10.72 15.70
N SER A 103 -3.29 11.15 14.86
CA SER A 103 -3.53 12.54 14.50
C SER A 103 -4.96 12.96 14.86
N GLU A 104 -5.25 14.25 14.80
CA GLU A 104 -6.61 14.77 14.98
C GLU A 104 -7.31 14.96 13.61
N PRO A 105 -8.42 14.26 13.31
CA PRO A 105 -8.96 13.13 14.07
C PRO A 105 -8.06 11.89 13.97
N PRO A 106 -8.04 11.02 14.99
CA PRO A 106 -7.17 9.85 14.99
C PRO A 106 -7.62 8.84 13.92
N ILE A 107 -6.64 8.35 13.15
CA ILE A 107 -6.84 7.29 12.15
C ILE A 107 -6.02 6.09 12.58
N TYR A 108 -6.71 5.00 12.93
CA TYR A 108 -6.05 3.79 13.41
C TYR A 108 -6.01 2.69 12.36
N HIS A 109 -4.93 1.89 12.39
CA HIS A 109 -4.90 0.63 11.66
C HIS A 109 -5.99 -0.31 12.21
N LYS A 110 -6.81 -0.86 11.33
CA LYS A 110 -7.89 -1.81 11.66
C LYS A 110 -7.43 -3.26 11.48
N THR A 111 -6.36 -3.46 10.72
CA THR A 111 -5.79 -4.78 10.42
C THR A 111 -4.27 -4.75 10.50
N VAL A 112 -3.69 -5.93 10.71
CA VAL A 112 -2.26 -6.19 10.60
C VAL A 112 -2.02 -7.35 9.63
N TYR A 113 -0.90 -7.31 8.94
CA TYR A 113 -0.56 -8.31 7.94
C TYR A 113 0.82 -8.90 8.18
N ASP A 114 0.93 -10.21 7.96
CA ASP A 114 2.16 -10.88 7.59
C ASP A 114 2.07 -11.32 6.12
N LEU A 115 3.15 -11.89 5.59
CA LEU A 115 3.16 -12.31 4.19
C LEU A 115 2.09 -13.36 3.88
N SER A 116 1.80 -14.27 4.80
CA SER A 116 0.80 -15.32 4.62
C SER A 116 -0.61 -14.74 4.53
N GLY A 117 -0.97 -13.91 5.50
CA GLY A 117 -2.28 -13.25 5.55
C GLY A 117 -2.50 -12.30 4.38
N LEU A 118 -1.48 -11.51 4.02
CA LEU A 118 -1.58 -10.62 2.85
C LEU A 118 -1.70 -11.41 1.55
N ARG A 119 -0.97 -12.51 1.40
CA ARG A 119 -1.07 -13.39 0.23
C ARG A 119 -2.47 -13.99 0.11
N SER A 120 -3.08 -14.43 1.20
CA SER A 120 -4.45 -14.99 1.19
C SER A 120 -5.45 -13.99 0.65
N VAL A 121 -5.50 -12.77 1.22
CA VAL A 121 -6.48 -11.76 0.81
C VAL A 121 -6.25 -11.28 -0.63
N LEU A 122 -5.00 -11.19 -1.09
CA LEU A 122 -4.67 -10.84 -2.47
C LEU A 122 -5.12 -11.94 -3.45
N ASN A 123 -4.85 -13.22 -3.13
CA ASN A 123 -5.28 -14.34 -3.97
C ASN A 123 -6.81 -14.45 -4.04
N GLU A 124 -7.51 -14.27 -2.92
CA GLU A 124 -8.97 -14.23 -2.85
C GLU A 124 -9.57 -13.07 -3.66
N SER A 125 -8.81 -11.98 -3.82
CA SER A 125 -9.17 -10.84 -4.66
C SER A 125 -8.77 -11.00 -6.13
N GLY A 126 -8.17 -12.16 -6.50
CA GLY A 126 -7.83 -12.54 -7.87
C GLY A 126 -6.43 -12.17 -8.34
N PHE A 127 -5.59 -11.62 -7.46
CA PHE A 127 -4.16 -11.40 -7.76
C PHE A 127 -3.38 -12.71 -7.75
N LYS A 128 -2.25 -12.74 -8.48
CA LYS A 128 -1.37 -13.90 -8.63
C LYS A 128 0.09 -13.52 -8.40
N ASN A 129 0.94 -14.51 -8.23
CA ASN A 129 2.39 -14.33 -8.08
C ASN A 129 2.77 -13.40 -6.93
N VAL A 130 2.08 -13.53 -5.80
CA VAL A 130 2.30 -12.72 -4.60
C VAL A 130 3.65 -13.07 -3.98
N LYS A 131 4.59 -12.13 -4.01
CA LYS A 131 5.96 -12.31 -3.50
C LYS A 131 6.50 -11.03 -2.86
N ARG A 132 7.53 -11.16 -2.03
CA ARG A 132 8.29 -10.00 -1.55
C ARG A 132 9.07 -9.39 -2.73
N TYR A 133 9.20 -8.05 -2.72
CA TYR A 133 10.11 -7.34 -3.61
C TYR A 133 11.14 -6.54 -2.81
N ASN A 134 12.25 -6.21 -3.45
CA ASN A 134 13.26 -5.34 -2.85
C ASN A 134 12.87 -3.88 -3.11
N HIS A 135 12.49 -3.14 -2.05
CA HIS A 135 12.07 -1.76 -2.13
C HIS A 135 13.15 -0.81 -2.65
N THR A 136 14.44 -1.17 -2.51
CA THR A 136 15.56 -0.36 -3.00
C THR A 136 15.82 -0.52 -4.50
N MET A 137 15.13 -1.45 -5.18
CA MET A 137 15.34 -1.77 -6.59
C MET A 137 14.09 -1.47 -7.44
N THR A 138 13.29 -0.50 -7.04
CA THR A 138 12.09 -0.08 -7.77
C THR A 138 12.29 1.29 -8.40
N ASP A 139 11.45 1.62 -9.37
CA ASP A 139 11.42 2.95 -10.01
C ASP A 139 10.99 4.09 -9.07
N HIS A 140 10.49 3.76 -7.89
CA HIS A 140 10.14 4.71 -6.83
C HIS A 140 11.06 4.64 -5.59
N ALA A 141 12.15 3.88 -5.66
CA ALA A 141 13.08 3.69 -4.52
C ALA A 141 13.77 4.97 -4.03
N GLN A 142 13.86 5.98 -4.90
CA GLN A 142 14.45 7.28 -4.55
C GLN A 142 13.54 8.15 -3.66
N PHE A 143 12.28 7.80 -3.54
CA PHE A 143 11.34 8.58 -2.73
C PHE A 143 11.28 8.05 -1.29
N ASP A 144 11.33 8.98 -0.34
CA ASP A 144 11.21 8.65 1.09
C ASP A 144 9.77 8.30 1.44
N ASP A 145 9.54 7.04 1.74
CA ASP A 145 8.25 6.55 2.22
C ASP A 145 8.40 5.41 3.25
N HIS A 146 7.28 4.85 3.67
CA HIS A 146 7.32 3.79 4.69
C HIS A 146 7.71 2.40 4.16
N SER A 147 7.95 2.21 2.85
CA SER A 147 8.49 0.95 2.32
C SER A 147 9.89 0.64 2.88
N ALA A 148 10.65 1.70 3.17
CA ALA A 148 11.96 1.65 3.81
C ALA A 148 11.90 1.98 5.32
N ALA A 149 10.79 1.68 6.00
CA ALA A 149 10.71 1.92 7.43
C ALA A 149 11.55 0.91 8.22
N TYR A 150 12.55 1.43 8.92
CA TYR A 150 13.44 0.67 9.81
C TYR A 150 13.23 1.06 11.27
N HIS A 151 13.34 0.06 12.15
CA HIS A 151 13.58 0.30 13.58
C HIS A 151 14.97 -0.26 13.91
N ASN A 152 15.89 0.64 14.28
CA ASN A 152 17.32 0.35 14.30
C ASN A 152 17.77 -0.19 12.93
N VAL A 153 18.25 -1.44 12.87
CA VAL A 153 18.73 -2.10 11.64
C VAL A 153 17.69 -3.06 11.03
N VAL A 154 16.49 -3.16 11.63
CA VAL A 154 15.48 -4.12 11.22
C VAL A 154 14.43 -3.43 10.34
N LEU A 155 14.26 -3.90 9.11
CA LEU A 155 13.16 -3.45 8.24
C LEU A 155 11.83 -3.93 8.82
N ILE A 156 10.96 -2.98 9.19
CA ILE A 156 9.65 -3.25 9.78
C ILE A 156 8.51 -3.24 8.77
N SER A 157 8.80 -2.95 7.52
CA SER A 157 7.82 -2.98 6.43
C SER A 157 7.88 -4.29 5.65
N LEU A 158 6.70 -4.85 5.42
CA LEU A 158 6.45 -5.94 4.49
C LEU A 158 6.20 -5.37 3.10
N ASN A 159 7.13 -5.56 2.20
CA ASN A 159 7.06 -5.11 0.81
C ASN A 159 6.65 -6.28 -0.09
N VAL A 160 5.49 -6.21 -0.70
CA VAL A 160 4.89 -7.28 -1.52
C VAL A 160 4.45 -6.75 -2.88
N GLU A 161 4.76 -7.48 -3.94
CA GLU A 161 4.19 -7.24 -5.27
C GLU A 161 3.39 -8.45 -5.74
N CYS A 162 2.40 -8.17 -6.58
CA CYS A 162 1.57 -9.18 -7.22
C CYS A 162 1.05 -8.67 -8.58
N HIS A 163 0.43 -9.56 -9.36
CA HIS A 163 -0.04 -9.29 -10.71
C HIS A 163 -1.50 -9.69 -10.89
N VAL A 164 -2.13 -9.12 -11.91
CA VAL A 164 -3.49 -9.49 -12.35
C VAL A 164 -3.50 -10.84 -13.06
#